data_71806334a1183bcc5f33eed101f3acea
#
_entry.id   71806334a1183bcc5f33eed101f3acea
#
_cell.length_a   1.000
_cell.length_b   1.000
_cell.length_c   1.000
_cell.angle_alpha   90.00
_cell.angle_beta   90.00
_cell.angle_gamma   90.00
#
_symmetry.space_group_name_H-M   'P 1'
#
loop_
_entity.id
_entity.type
_entity.pdbx_description
1 polymer ?
#
loop_
_entity_poly.entity_id
_entity_poly.type
_entity_poly.pdbx_seq_one_letter_code
_entity_poly.pdbx_strand_id
1 'polypeptide(L)'
;MWVVDTCVVLDVLEHDPAFGRPSAELLHKLLPHGLVISPVTMVELSAAFSGDLAEQKRFLDQAGIAYGEPWTAADTEQACTAWNSYVVAKRQAKTVKRPVADLLIGGFAANRTGLVTRNPRDFSRWFPHLKLQAPIVASTAR
;
A
#
# COMPACT_ATOMS: atom_id res chain seq x y z
N MET A 1 12.88 3.99 2.09
CA MET A 1 11.56 4.05 2.74
C MET A 1 10.67 2.92 2.24
N TRP A 2 9.91 2.35 3.13
CA TRP A 2 8.86 1.39 2.80
C TRP A 2 7.54 2.12 2.56
N VAL A 3 6.92 1.83 1.44
CA VAL A 3 5.59 2.38 1.12
C VAL A 3 4.54 1.51 1.82
N VAL A 4 3.56 2.15 2.45
CA VAL A 4 2.50 1.44 3.17
C VAL A 4 1.21 1.48 2.35
N ASP A 5 0.66 0.30 2.06
CA ASP A 5 -0.60 0.17 1.31
C ASP A 5 -1.76 0.66 2.17
N THR A 6 -2.78 1.19 1.52
CA THR A 6 -3.97 1.74 2.16
C THR A 6 -4.61 0.78 3.16
N CYS A 7 -4.75 -0.51 2.79
CA CYS A 7 -5.38 -1.50 3.66
C CYS A 7 -4.63 -1.67 4.99
N VAL A 8 -3.31 -1.56 4.99
CA VAL A 8 -2.50 -1.70 6.20
C VAL A 8 -2.75 -0.52 7.15
N VAL A 9 -2.78 0.70 6.60
CA VAL A 9 -3.08 1.90 7.40
C VAL A 9 -4.49 1.81 8.00
N LEU A 10 -5.47 1.41 7.19
CA LEU A 10 -6.85 1.26 7.64
C LEU A 10 -6.99 0.20 8.73
N ASP A 11 -6.29 -0.93 8.59
CA ASP A 11 -6.34 -2.00 9.58
C ASP A 11 -5.84 -1.51 10.95
N VAL A 12 -4.79 -0.69 10.96
CA VAL A 12 -4.29 -0.10 12.20
C VAL A 12 -5.26 0.93 12.76
N LEU A 13 -5.75 1.83 11.89
CA LEU A 13 -6.67 2.89 12.30
C LEU A 13 -7.96 2.33 12.90
N GLU A 14 -8.51 1.30 12.27
CA GLU A 14 -9.80 0.73 12.63
C GLU A 14 -9.69 -0.41 13.64
N HIS A 15 -8.48 -0.71 14.11
CA HIS A 15 -8.23 -1.81 15.02
C HIS A 15 -8.80 -3.13 14.50
N ASP A 16 -8.52 -3.44 13.22
CA ASP A 16 -9.01 -4.66 12.61
C ASP A 16 -8.71 -5.88 13.49
N PRO A 17 -9.71 -6.75 13.80
CA PRO A 17 -9.50 -7.87 14.71
C PRO A 17 -8.41 -8.86 14.29
N ALA A 18 -8.21 -9.04 12.98
CA ALA A 18 -7.22 -9.98 12.47
C ALA A 18 -5.89 -9.31 12.13
N PHE A 19 -5.94 -8.14 11.46
CA PHE A 19 -4.75 -7.50 10.88
C PHE A 19 -4.25 -6.28 11.64
N GLY A 20 -5.05 -5.67 12.50
CA GLY A 20 -4.69 -4.42 13.14
C GLY A 20 -3.39 -4.50 13.93
N ARG A 21 -3.29 -5.46 14.84
CA ARG A 21 -2.10 -5.65 15.67
C ARG A 21 -0.89 -6.13 14.87
N PRO A 22 -0.99 -7.17 14.02
CA PRO A 22 0.13 -7.58 13.18
C PRO A 22 0.64 -6.47 12.27
N SER A 23 -0.24 -5.65 11.72
CA SER A 23 0.15 -4.51 10.90
C SER A 23 0.90 -3.46 11.72
N ALA A 24 0.40 -3.12 12.90
CA ALA A 24 1.07 -2.16 13.79
C ALA A 24 2.47 -2.66 14.19
N GLU A 25 2.59 -3.93 14.49
CA GLU A 25 3.88 -4.54 14.85
C GLU A 25 4.87 -4.49 13.67
N LEU A 26 4.41 -4.79 12.47
CA LEU A 26 5.24 -4.73 11.27
C LEU A 26 5.69 -3.30 10.98
N LEU A 27 4.78 -2.34 11.05
CA LEU A 27 5.12 -0.93 10.85
C LEU A 27 6.13 -0.45 11.89
N HIS A 28 5.96 -0.85 13.14
CA HIS A 28 6.91 -0.51 14.19
C HIS A 28 8.31 -1.07 13.89
N LYS A 29 8.37 -2.30 13.43
CA LYS A 29 9.65 -2.94 13.04
C LYS A 29 10.33 -2.21 11.88
N LEU A 30 9.55 -1.71 10.91
CA LEU A 30 10.09 -1.05 9.72
C LEU A 30 10.30 0.45 9.91
N LEU A 31 9.80 1.02 11.00
CA LEU A 31 9.89 2.46 11.27
C LEU A 31 11.31 3.03 11.13
N PRO A 32 12.37 2.36 11.63
CA PRO A 32 13.73 2.89 11.46
C PRO A 32 14.19 3.05 10.01
N HIS A 33 13.56 2.35 9.08
CA HIS A 33 13.87 2.44 7.64
C HIS A 33 13.04 3.49 6.91
N GLY A 34 12.15 4.16 7.63
CA GLY A 34 11.23 5.16 7.07
C GLY A 34 9.99 4.53 6.45
N LEU A 35 8.84 5.11 6.78
CA LEU A 35 7.55 4.71 6.24
C LEU A 35 6.93 5.90 5.49
N VAL A 36 6.30 5.61 4.36
CA VAL A 36 5.67 6.63 3.53
C VAL A 36 4.42 6.07 2.87
N ILE A 37 3.45 6.93 2.60
CA ILE A 37 2.30 6.57 1.77
C ILE A 37 2.35 7.33 0.47
N SER A 38 1.79 6.73 -0.59
CA SER A 38 1.66 7.38 -1.89
C SER A 38 0.57 8.46 -1.85
N PRO A 39 0.58 9.40 -2.81
CA PRO A 39 -0.54 10.33 -2.97
C PRO A 39 -1.89 9.63 -3.15
N VAL A 40 -1.91 8.46 -3.78
CA VAL A 40 -3.13 7.67 -3.97
C VAL A 40 -3.68 7.22 -2.60
N THR A 41 -2.82 6.65 -1.77
CA THR A 41 -3.21 6.23 -0.42
C THR A 41 -3.69 7.42 0.41
N MET A 42 -3.03 8.58 0.29
CA MET A 42 -3.44 9.78 1.00
C MET A 42 -4.90 10.14 0.66
N VAL A 43 -5.25 10.06 -0.62
CA VAL A 43 -6.63 10.32 -1.06
C VAL A 43 -7.59 9.25 -0.54
N GLU A 44 -7.21 7.98 -0.65
CA GLU A 44 -8.08 6.88 -0.22
C GLU A 44 -8.39 6.90 1.28
N LEU A 45 -7.46 7.37 2.10
CA LEU A 45 -7.66 7.46 3.54
C LEU A 45 -8.67 8.54 3.95
N SER A 46 -8.94 9.52 3.08
CA SER A 46 -9.75 10.68 3.45
C SER A 46 -11.15 10.31 3.94
N ALA A 47 -11.76 9.30 3.37
CA ALA A 47 -13.10 8.86 3.77
C ALA A 47 -13.13 8.32 5.21
N ALA A 48 -12.07 7.66 5.65
CA ALA A 48 -11.98 7.12 7.00
C ALA A 48 -11.92 8.22 8.07
N PHE A 49 -11.55 9.43 7.67
CA PHE A 49 -11.50 10.60 8.56
C PHE A 49 -12.65 11.58 8.27
N SER A 50 -13.66 11.15 7.51
CA SER A 50 -14.78 11.99 7.12
C SER A 50 -14.35 13.32 6.49
N GLY A 51 -13.24 13.30 5.77
CA GLY A 51 -12.69 14.48 5.11
C GLY A 51 -11.93 15.43 6.02
N ASP A 52 -11.74 15.10 7.29
CA ASP A 52 -10.95 15.92 8.21
C ASP A 52 -9.45 15.68 7.97
N LEU A 53 -8.89 16.51 7.09
CA LEU A 53 -7.50 16.38 6.68
C LEU A 53 -6.52 16.63 7.83
N ALA A 54 -6.86 17.54 8.74
CA ALA A 54 -6.00 17.85 9.87
C ALA A 54 -5.87 16.63 10.80
N GLU A 55 -6.97 15.93 11.04
CA GLU A 55 -6.97 14.72 11.87
C GLU A 55 -6.22 13.58 11.16
N GLN A 56 -6.42 13.45 9.85
CA GLN A 56 -5.72 12.46 9.05
C GLN A 56 -4.21 12.64 9.13
N LYS A 57 -3.73 13.87 8.97
CA LYS A 57 -2.31 14.17 9.08
C LYS A 57 -1.78 13.91 10.48
N ARG A 58 -2.55 14.25 11.50
CA ARG A 58 -2.18 14.02 12.90
C ARG A 58 -2.00 12.52 13.15
N PHE A 59 -2.91 11.69 12.65
CA PHE A 59 -2.79 10.24 12.78
C PHE A 59 -1.51 9.73 12.12
N LEU A 60 -1.24 10.17 10.89
CA LEU A 60 -0.05 9.73 10.15
C LEU A 60 1.24 10.19 10.83
N ASP A 61 1.25 11.41 11.34
CA ASP A 61 2.39 11.93 12.10
C ASP A 61 2.66 11.08 13.34
N GLN A 62 1.63 10.73 14.09
CA GLN A 62 1.74 9.89 15.27
C GLN A 62 2.20 8.48 14.94
N ALA A 63 1.80 7.96 13.80
CA ALA A 63 2.22 6.63 13.33
C ALA A 63 3.62 6.63 12.72
N GLY A 64 4.22 7.80 12.53
CA GLY A 64 5.53 7.93 11.90
C GLY A 64 5.53 7.69 10.40
N ILE A 65 4.39 7.89 9.75
CA ILE A 65 4.23 7.66 8.32
C ILE A 65 4.26 9.01 7.58
N ALA A 66 5.23 9.17 6.69
CA ALA A 66 5.34 10.36 5.85
C ALA A 66 4.27 10.33 4.75
N TYR A 67 3.78 11.50 4.36
CA TYR A 67 2.71 11.61 3.36
C TYR A 67 2.93 12.70 2.32
N GLY A 68 4.06 13.39 2.37
CA GLY A 68 4.37 14.48 1.45
C GLY A 68 5.30 14.10 0.31
N GLU A 69 5.61 12.84 0.15
CA GLU A 69 6.51 12.36 -0.90
C GLU A 69 5.88 12.57 -2.28
N PRO A 70 6.52 13.32 -3.19
CA PRO A 70 5.91 13.62 -4.48
C PRO A 70 5.91 12.41 -5.42
N TRP A 71 4.90 12.34 -6.25
CA TRP A 71 4.85 11.42 -7.37
C TRP A 71 5.86 11.86 -8.43
N THR A 72 6.66 10.91 -8.93
CA THR A 72 7.70 11.21 -9.93
C THR A 72 7.35 10.63 -11.31
N ALA A 73 8.06 11.10 -12.33
CA ALA A 73 7.93 10.52 -13.67
C ALA A 73 8.30 9.03 -13.68
N ALA A 74 9.31 8.64 -12.90
CA ALA A 74 9.70 7.24 -12.77
C ALA A 74 8.56 6.38 -12.19
N ASP A 75 7.78 6.93 -11.26
CA ASP A 75 6.62 6.24 -10.70
C ASP A 75 5.57 5.99 -11.78
N THR A 76 5.33 6.98 -12.65
CA THR A 76 4.43 6.85 -13.79
C THR A 76 4.89 5.74 -14.73
N GLU A 77 6.19 5.68 -15.02
CA GLU A 77 6.74 4.67 -15.94
C GLU A 77 6.55 3.26 -15.39
N GLN A 78 6.78 3.06 -14.10
CA GLN A 78 6.54 1.77 -13.46
C GLN A 78 5.06 1.38 -13.51
N ALA A 79 4.17 2.32 -13.24
CA ALA A 79 2.73 2.08 -13.31
C ALA A 79 2.29 1.78 -14.74
N CYS A 80 2.85 2.45 -15.75
CA CYS A 80 2.55 2.19 -17.17
C CYS A 80 2.90 0.76 -17.55
N THR A 81 4.08 0.30 -17.15
CA THR A 81 4.53 -1.07 -17.46
C THR A 81 3.57 -2.10 -16.84
N ALA A 82 3.21 -1.88 -15.57
CA ALA A 82 2.29 -2.78 -14.87
C ALA A 82 0.89 -2.76 -15.49
N TRP A 83 0.39 -1.58 -15.83
CA TRP A 83 -0.91 -1.44 -16.49
C TRP A 83 -0.94 -2.18 -17.83
N ASN A 84 0.11 -2.05 -18.64
CA ASN A 84 0.20 -2.76 -19.91
C ASN A 84 0.16 -4.28 -19.69
N SER A 85 0.90 -4.78 -18.73
CA SER A 85 0.89 -6.20 -18.37
C SER A 85 -0.50 -6.66 -17.95
N TYR A 86 -1.19 -5.84 -17.15
CA TYR A 86 -2.56 -6.12 -16.73
C TYR A 86 -3.51 -6.19 -17.93
N VAL A 87 -3.45 -5.23 -18.84
CA VAL A 87 -4.32 -5.18 -20.02
C VAL A 87 -4.11 -6.41 -20.91
N VAL A 88 -2.86 -6.81 -21.12
CA VAL A 88 -2.53 -8.00 -21.93
C VAL A 88 -3.14 -9.25 -21.27
N ALA A 89 -2.96 -9.41 -19.95
CA ALA A 89 -3.50 -10.55 -19.22
C ALA A 89 -5.04 -10.55 -19.23
N LYS A 90 -5.67 -9.37 -19.13
CA LYS A 90 -7.12 -9.23 -19.13
C LYS A 90 -7.74 -9.66 -20.46
N ARG A 91 -7.06 -9.43 -21.57
CA ARG A 91 -7.55 -9.85 -22.91
C ARG A 91 -7.61 -11.36 -23.02
N GLN A 92 -6.76 -12.07 -22.28
CA GLN A 92 -6.68 -13.53 -22.31
C GLN A 92 -7.59 -14.17 -21.25
N ALA A 93 -7.80 -13.50 -20.13
CA ALA A 93 -8.62 -13.98 -19.04
C ALA A 93 -9.70 -12.93 -18.74
N LYS A 94 -10.96 -13.34 -18.70
CA LYS A 94 -12.07 -12.41 -18.39
C LYS A 94 -12.02 -12.01 -16.92
N THR A 95 -11.17 -11.04 -16.58
CA THR A 95 -11.19 -10.47 -15.24
C THR A 95 -12.04 -9.22 -15.23
N VAL A 96 -12.84 -9.05 -14.18
CA VAL A 96 -13.79 -7.94 -14.06
C VAL A 96 -13.17 -6.78 -13.27
N LYS A 97 -12.12 -7.05 -12.51
CA LYS A 97 -11.55 -6.10 -11.56
C LYS A 97 -10.53 -5.18 -12.23
N ARG A 98 -10.69 -3.86 -12.03
CA ARG A 98 -9.72 -2.86 -12.49
C ARG A 98 -8.87 -2.41 -11.31
N PRO A 99 -7.65 -2.90 -11.18
CA PRO A 99 -6.80 -2.58 -10.03
C PRO A 99 -6.01 -1.29 -10.22
N VAL A 100 -6.65 -0.22 -10.66
CA VAL A 100 -5.95 1.03 -10.99
C VAL A 100 -5.20 1.58 -9.79
N ALA A 101 -5.87 1.66 -8.63
CA ALA A 101 -5.23 2.19 -7.42
C ALA A 101 -4.02 1.33 -7.01
N ASP A 102 -4.16 0.01 -7.06
CA ASP A 102 -3.07 -0.90 -6.71
C ASP A 102 -1.88 -0.74 -7.66
N LEU A 103 -2.14 -0.57 -8.96
CA LEU A 103 -1.07 -0.38 -9.94
C LEU A 103 -0.34 0.96 -9.72
N LEU A 104 -1.05 1.99 -9.31
CA LEU A 104 -0.44 3.27 -8.98
C LEU A 104 0.38 3.17 -7.68
N ILE A 105 -0.16 2.54 -6.65
CA ILE A 105 0.55 2.33 -5.39
C ILE A 105 1.80 1.49 -5.61
N GLY A 106 1.69 0.41 -6.38
CA GLY A 106 2.84 -0.43 -6.72
C GLY A 106 3.90 0.31 -7.52
N GLY A 107 3.49 1.15 -8.47
CA GLY A 107 4.40 1.99 -9.25
C GLY A 107 5.19 2.94 -8.36
N PHE A 108 4.52 3.56 -7.39
CA PHE A 108 5.16 4.42 -6.41
C PHE A 108 6.16 3.65 -5.55
N ALA A 109 5.79 2.45 -5.11
CA ALA A 109 6.63 1.62 -4.27
C ALA A 109 7.85 1.04 -5.00
N ALA A 110 7.72 0.78 -6.31
CA ALA A 110 8.77 0.16 -7.11
C ALA A 110 10.06 0.98 -7.17
N ASN A 111 9.97 2.30 -7.00
CA ASN A 111 11.13 3.19 -7.00
C ASN A 111 11.62 3.50 -5.58
N ARG A 112 11.11 2.80 -4.59
CA ARG A 112 11.50 2.96 -3.18
C ARG A 112 11.93 1.60 -2.64
N THR A 113 12.04 1.43 -1.33
CA THR A 113 12.52 0.17 -0.77
C THR A 113 11.58 -1.00 -1.12
N GLY A 114 10.28 -0.78 -0.98
CA GLY A 114 9.29 -1.82 -1.25
C GLY A 114 7.94 -1.42 -0.69
N LEU A 115 7.03 -2.37 -0.61
CA LEU A 115 5.64 -2.15 -0.22
C LEU A 115 5.25 -3.04 0.96
N VAL A 116 4.60 -2.45 1.94
CA VAL A 116 3.94 -3.17 3.03
C VAL A 116 2.47 -3.32 2.65
N THR A 117 2.00 -4.55 2.47
CA THR A 117 0.63 -4.82 2.06
C THR A 117 0.15 -6.13 2.70
N ARG A 118 -1.14 -6.26 2.92
CA ARG A 118 -1.69 -7.55 3.34
C ARG A 118 -2.03 -8.48 2.16
N ASN A 119 -1.90 -7.98 0.93
CA ASN A 119 -2.22 -8.73 -0.29
C ASN A 119 -1.00 -8.83 -1.23
N PRO A 120 0.10 -9.46 -0.81
CA PRO A 120 1.34 -9.47 -1.61
C PRO A 120 1.18 -10.11 -2.99
N ARG A 121 0.29 -11.08 -3.13
CA ARG A 121 0.07 -11.75 -4.42
C ARG A 121 -0.48 -10.81 -5.49
N ASP A 122 -1.33 -9.84 -5.08
CA ASP A 122 -1.92 -8.89 -6.02
C ASP A 122 -0.86 -7.98 -6.62
N PHE A 123 0.20 -7.69 -5.85
CA PHE A 123 1.28 -6.82 -6.32
C PHE A 123 2.40 -7.59 -7.02
N SER A 124 2.77 -8.78 -6.56
CA SER A 124 3.86 -9.55 -7.16
C SER A 124 3.55 -9.94 -8.61
N ARG A 125 2.29 -10.09 -8.95
CA ARG A 125 1.86 -10.42 -10.30
C ARG A 125 2.23 -9.32 -11.31
N TRP A 126 2.07 -8.04 -10.92
CA TRP A 126 2.30 -6.90 -11.81
C TRP A 126 3.64 -6.23 -11.59
N PHE A 127 4.28 -6.48 -10.45
CA PHE A 127 5.57 -5.91 -10.07
C PHE A 127 6.50 -7.03 -9.59
N PRO A 128 7.01 -7.88 -10.51
CA PRO A 128 7.77 -9.08 -10.11
C PRO A 128 9.06 -8.79 -9.33
N HIS A 129 9.59 -7.57 -9.42
CA HIS A 129 10.82 -7.18 -8.71
C HIS A 129 10.54 -6.37 -7.44
N LEU A 130 9.28 -6.09 -7.14
CA LEU A 130 8.91 -5.30 -5.96
C LEU A 130 9.13 -6.11 -4.69
N LYS A 131 9.86 -5.53 -3.73
CA LYS A 131 10.01 -6.13 -2.41
C LYS A 131 8.71 -5.94 -1.63
N LEU A 132 8.23 -7.00 -1.02
CA LEU A 132 6.96 -7.00 -0.30
C LEU A 132 7.15 -7.48 1.12
N GLN A 133 6.45 -6.81 2.06
CA GLN A 133 6.33 -7.23 3.44
C GLN A 133 4.85 -7.33 3.76
N ALA A 134 4.46 -8.40 4.43
CA ALA A 134 3.05 -8.61 4.80
C ALA A 134 2.94 -8.83 6.30
N PRO A 135 1.86 -8.31 6.94
CA PRO A 135 1.61 -8.62 8.34
C PRO A 135 1.39 -10.11 8.52
N ILE A 136 1.99 -10.67 9.57
CA ILE A 136 1.84 -12.09 9.88
C ILE A 136 0.68 -12.26 10.85
N VAL A 137 -0.37 -12.89 10.37
CA VAL A 137 -1.54 -13.20 11.19
C VAL A 137 -1.36 -14.59 11.79
N ALA A 138 -1.55 -14.67 13.11
CA ALA A 138 -1.45 -15.96 13.78
C ALA A 138 -2.47 -16.95 13.20
N SER A 139 -2.00 -18.15 12.88
CA SER A 139 -2.90 -19.19 12.41
C SER A 139 -3.85 -19.59 13.54
N THR A 140 -5.15 -19.54 13.24
CA THR A 140 -6.18 -20.04 14.16
C THR A 140 -6.58 -21.46 13.76
N ALA A 141 -5.81 -22.08 12.89
CA ALA A 141 -6.10 -23.40 12.40
C ALA A 141 -6.12 -24.43 13.52
N ARG A 142 -7.14 -25.13 13.56
CA ARG A 142 -7.24 -26.18 14.55
C ARG A 142 -8.30 -27.15 14.21
#